data_538fc007a0be5bacbd93b049d6c2dcda
#
_entry.id   538fc007a0be5bacbd93b049d6c2dcda
#
_cell.length_a   1.000
_cell.length_b   1.000
_cell.length_c   1.000
_cell.angle_alpha   90.00
_cell.angle_beta   90.00
_cell.angle_gamma   90.00
#
_symmetry.space_group_name_H-M   'P 1'
#
loop_
_entity.id
_entity.type
_entity.pdbx_description
1 polymer ?
#
loop_
_entity_poly.entity_id
_entity_poly.type
_entity_poly.pdbx_seq_one_letter_code
_entity_poly.pdbx_strand_id
1 'polypeptide(L)'
;MSTASDRLTRALSLLDRLEPGAPERVHGSLDAFHPDTAELVLGYAFADVVGRDGVDLKTREMMTVAMLAAMGTAQGQLEFHMRAAMSTGVSREEIVEIVLQVSVYAGVPACMNAITAAKKAFEASEKG
;
A
#
# COMPACT_ATOMS: atom_id res chain seq x y z
N MET A 1 7.03 13.74 -23.98
CA MET A 1 8.08 12.86 -23.45
C MET A 1 7.99 12.78 -21.95
N SER A 2 7.99 11.59 -21.41
CA SER A 2 7.96 11.43 -19.96
C SER A 2 9.35 11.69 -19.39
N THR A 3 9.42 12.50 -18.34
CA THR A 3 10.65 12.80 -17.65
C THR A 3 10.65 12.13 -16.28
N ALA A 4 11.79 12.15 -15.61
CA ALA A 4 11.89 11.67 -14.23
C ALA A 4 10.89 12.41 -13.34
N SER A 5 10.74 13.74 -13.55
CA SER A 5 9.78 14.56 -12.81
C SER A 5 8.33 14.12 -13.08
N ASP A 6 8.02 13.75 -14.34
CA ASP A 6 6.67 13.25 -14.68
C ASP A 6 6.37 11.92 -14.00
N ARG A 7 7.36 11.03 -13.92
CA ARG A 7 7.21 9.76 -13.21
C ARG A 7 6.88 10.01 -11.73
N LEU A 8 7.63 10.90 -11.11
CA LEU A 8 7.39 11.22 -9.70
C LEU A 8 6.00 11.84 -9.51
N THR A 9 5.60 12.75 -10.40
CA THR A 9 4.29 13.37 -10.33
C THR A 9 3.17 12.33 -10.42
N ARG A 10 3.28 11.38 -11.34
CA ARG A 10 2.29 10.30 -11.48
C ARG A 10 2.26 9.42 -10.24
N ALA A 11 3.43 9.09 -9.70
CA ALA A 11 3.53 8.28 -8.49
C ALA A 11 2.88 8.95 -7.29
N LEU A 12 3.15 10.25 -7.11
CA LEU A 12 2.58 11.00 -5.99
C LEU A 12 1.06 11.18 -6.14
N SER A 13 0.58 11.36 -7.37
CA SER A 13 -0.84 11.45 -7.63
C SER A 13 -1.56 10.16 -7.27
N LEU A 14 -0.98 9.01 -7.62
CA LEU A 14 -1.54 7.71 -7.25
C LEU A 14 -1.53 7.52 -5.73
N LEU A 15 -0.42 7.87 -5.09
CA LEU A 15 -0.28 7.75 -3.65
C LEU A 15 -1.32 8.60 -2.91
N ASP A 16 -1.64 9.79 -3.45
CA ASP A 16 -2.68 10.64 -2.87
C ASP A 16 -4.07 10.00 -2.96
N ARG A 17 -4.34 9.26 -4.03
CA ARG A 17 -5.58 8.51 -4.16
C ARG A 17 -5.68 7.39 -3.12
N LEU A 18 -4.54 6.83 -2.74
CA LEU A 18 -4.49 5.76 -1.74
C LEU A 18 -4.66 6.31 -0.33
N GLU A 19 -4.01 7.42 -0.03
CA GLU A 19 -4.17 8.07 1.28
C GLU A 19 -3.85 9.56 1.15
N PRO A 20 -4.84 10.45 1.32
CA PRO A 20 -4.59 11.90 1.27
C PRO A 20 -3.54 12.31 2.30
N GLY A 21 -2.59 13.13 1.88
CA GLY A 21 -1.50 13.58 2.75
C GLY A 21 -0.27 12.69 2.72
N ALA A 22 -0.40 11.46 2.21
CA ALA A 22 0.73 10.55 2.11
C ALA A 22 1.83 11.05 1.15
N PRO A 23 1.50 11.69 0.00
CA PRO A 23 2.55 12.12 -0.92
C PRO A 23 3.60 13.01 -0.27
N GLU A 24 3.19 14.03 0.48
CA GLU A 24 4.13 14.97 1.10
C GLU A 24 4.98 14.27 2.15
N ARG A 25 4.36 13.45 2.98
CA ARG A 25 5.04 12.74 4.07
C ARG A 25 6.07 11.75 3.53
N VAL A 26 5.66 10.92 2.56
CA VAL A 26 6.52 9.87 2.04
C VAL A 26 7.62 10.46 1.15
N HIS A 27 7.27 11.41 0.28
CA HIS A 27 8.24 12.09 -0.57
C HIS A 27 9.33 12.76 0.28
N GLY A 28 8.91 13.53 1.28
CA GLY A 28 9.85 14.23 2.17
C GLY A 28 10.75 13.28 2.94
N SER A 29 10.18 12.19 3.45
CA SER A 29 10.94 11.20 4.20
C SER A 29 11.99 10.51 3.33
N LEU A 30 11.63 10.13 2.12
CA LEU A 30 12.56 9.44 1.22
C LEU A 30 13.68 10.37 0.75
N ASP A 31 13.34 11.59 0.35
CA ASP A 31 14.36 12.53 -0.15
C ASP A 31 15.23 13.09 0.98
N ALA A 32 14.76 13.05 2.23
CA ALA A 32 15.59 13.39 3.37
C ALA A 32 16.71 12.36 3.56
N PHE A 33 16.46 11.11 3.18
CA PHE A 33 17.49 10.08 3.20
C PHE A 33 18.57 10.36 2.15
N HIS A 34 18.15 10.63 0.92
CA HIS A 34 19.04 10.98 -0.18
C HIS A 34 18.21 11.60 -1.32
N PRO A 35 18.72 12.66 -1.98
CA PRO A 35 18.02 13.23 -3.14
C PRO A 35 17.69 12.16 -4.17
N ASP A 36 16.55 12.29 -4.83
CA ASP A 36 16.04 11.37 -5.87
C ASP A 36 15.55 10.03 -5.36
N THR A 37 15.58 9.77 -4.04
CA THR A 37 15.10 8.49 -3.50
C THR A 37 13.61 8.29 -3.78
N ALA A 38 12.80 9.34 -3.60
CA ALA A 38 11.38 9.25 -3.87
C ALA A 38 11.11 8.89 -5.34
N GLU A 39 11.84 9.50 -6.27
CA GLU A 39 11.65 9.18 -7.67
C GLU A 39 12.04 7.75 -8.01
N LEU A 40 13.17 7.28 -7.48
CA LEU A 40 13.61 5.91 -7.72
C LEU A 40 12.63 4.89 -7.15
N VAL A 41 12.21 5.08 -5.90
CA VAL A 41 11.37 4.10 -5.20
C VAL A 41 9.91 4.23 -5.62
N LEU A 42 9.34 5.41 -5.49
CA LEU A 42 7.92 5.63 -5.80
C LEU A 42 7.66 5.61 -7.30
N GLY A 43 8.59 6.15 -8.10
CA GLY A 43 8.45 6.12 -9.55
C GLY A 43 8.37 4.71 -10.09
N TYR A 44 9.25 3.84 -9.63
CA TYR A 44 9.18 2.44 -10.02
C TYR A 44 7.91 1.76 -9.50
N ALA A 45 7.68 1.83 -8.20
CA ALA A 45 6.59 1.07 -7.58
C ALA A 45 5.22 1.55 -8.04
N PHE A 46 4.96 2.85 -7.98
CA PHE A 46 3.62 3.37 -8.22
C PHE A 46 3.40 3.85 -9.65
N ALA A 47 4.36 4.53 -10.27
CA ALA A 47 4.15 4.97 -11.64
C ALA A 47 4.35 3.84 -12.65
N ASP A 48 5.43 3.08 -12.51
CA ASP A 48 5.78 2.07 -13.52
C ASP A 48 5.02 0.75 -13.35
N VAL A 49 4.66 0.37 -12.13
CA VAL A 49 4.04 -0.94 -11.89
C VAL A 49 2.59 -0.82 -11.42
N VAL A 50 2.34 -0.26 -10.24
CA VAL A 50 0.99 -0.25 -9.65
C VAL A 50 0.02 0.62 -10.46
N GLY A 51 0.52 1.64 -11.15
CA GLY A 51 -0.29 2.50 -12.00
C GLY A 51 -0.66 1.92 -13.35
N ARG A 52 -0.25 0.68 -13.67
CA ARG A 52 -0.58 0.06 -14.96
C ARG A 52 -2.05 -0.32 -15.01
N ASP A 53 -2.62 -0.27 -16.23
CA ASP A 53 -4.06 -0.47 -16.46
C ASP A 53 -4.50 -1.94 -16.53
N GLY A 54 -3.58 -2.89 -16.54
CA GLY A 54 -3.90 -4.30 -16.75
C GLY A 54 -4.80 -4.90 -15.67
N VAL A 55 -4.74 -4.35 -14.46
CA VAL A 55 -5.57 -4.75 -13.32
C VAL A 55 -5.98 -3.46 -12.61
N ASP A 56 -7.22 -3.35 -12.18
CA ASP A 56 -7.69 -2.12 -11.54
C ASP A 56 -7.03 -1.88 -10.18
N LEU A 57 -7.12 -0.66 -9.70
CA LEU A 57 -6.42 -0.26 -8.49
C LEU A 57 -6.94 -0.99 -7.24
N LYS A 58 -8.24 -1.21 -7.17
CA LYS A 58 -8.82 -1.96 -6.04
C LYS A 58 -8.21 -3.35 -5.96
N THR A 59 -8.15 -4.05 -7.09
CA THR A 59 -7.57 -5.40 -7.14
C THR A 59 -6.08 -5.37 -6.82
N ARG A 60 -5.36 -4.38 -7.33
CA ARG A 60 -3.93 -4.23 -7.02
C ARG A 60 -3.70 -4.06 -5.53
N GLU A 61 -4.55 -3.27 -4.85
CA GLU A 61 -4.40 -3.09 -3.41
C GLU A 61 -4.75 -4.36 -2.63
N MET A 62 -5.70 -5.15 -3.09
CA MET A 62 -5.99 -6.46 -2.50
C MET A 62 -4.78 -7.39 -2.62
N MET A 63 -4.14 -7.41 -3.80
CA MET A 63 -2.92 -8.19 -4.00
C MET A 63 -1.78 -7.69 -3.11
N THR A 64 -1.64 -6.37 -2.99
CA THR A 64 -0.60 -5.77 -2.16
C THR A 64 -0.77 -6.17 -0.70
N VAL A 65 -1.99 -6.09 -0.18
CA VAL A 65 -2.28 -6.51 1.19
C VAL A 65 -1.91 -7.99 1.39
N ALA A 66 -2.31 -8.84 0.46
CA ALA A 66 -2.00 -10.27 0.55
C ALA A 66 -0.49 -10.53 0.53
N MET A 67 0.23 -9.86 -0.37
CA MET A 67 1.67 -10.05 -0.49
C MET A 67 2.42 -9.55 0.75
N LEU A 68 2.07 -8.37 1.26
CA LEU A 68 2.73 -7.82 2.45
C LEU A 68 2.42 -8.65 3.70
N ALA A 69 1.19 -9.14 3.81
CA ALA A 69 0.83 -10.02 4.91
C ALA A 69 1.62 -11.33 4.87
N ALA A 70 1.74 -11.91 3.67
CA ALA A 70 2.48 -13.16 3.49
C ALA A 70 3.97 -13.00 3.77
N MET A 71 4.56 -11.85 3.45
CA MET A 71 5.97 -11.57 3.73
C MET A 71 6.26 -11.60 5.23
N GLY A 72 5.35 -11.11 6.05
CA GLY A 72 5.49 -11.11 7.50
C GLY A 72 6.50 -10.12 8.07
N THR A 73 7.17 -9.35 7.23
CA THR A 73 8.27 -8.45 7.64
C THR A 73 8.00 -6.98 7.35
N ALA A 74 6.84 -6.64 6.78
CA ALA A 74 6.54 -5.29 6.35
C ALA A 74 5.29 -4.76 7.06
N GLN A 75 5.31 -4.79 8.40
CA GLN A 75 4.12 -4.49 9.21
C GLN A 75 3.59 -3.08 9.01
N GLY A 76 4.46 -2.09 8.95
CA GLY A 76 4.03 -0.70 8.74
C GLY A 76 3.42 -0.48 7.37
N GLN A 77 4.03 -1.05 6.34
CA GLN A 77 3.52 -0.97 4.98
C GLN A 77 2.18 -1.71 4.86
N LEU A 78 2.03 -2.84 5.55
CA LEU A 78 0.79 -3.60 5.56
C LEU A 78 -0.36 -2.78 6.12
N GLU A 79 -0.15 -2.14 7.26
CA GLU A 79 -1.15 -1.25 7.88
C GLU A 79 -1.57 -0.15 6.92
N PHE A 80 -0.57 0.52 6.32
CA PHE A 80 -0.82 1.59 5.36
C PHE A 80 -1.66 1.07 4.19
N HIS A 81 -1.27 -0.05 3.60
CA HIS A 81 -1.97 -0.58 2.43
C HIS A 81 -3.35 -1.15 2.75
N MET A 82 -3.59 -1.59 3.96
CA MET A 82 -4.96 -1.94 4.37
C MET A 82 -5.86 -0.71 4.36
N ARG A 83 -5.37 0.43 4.88
CA ARG A 83 -6.11 1.69 4.80
C ARG A 83 -6.29 2.13 3.35
N ALA A 84 -5.22 2.05 2.57
CA ALA A 84 -5.24 2.40 1.15
C ALA A 84 -6.22 1.53 0.38
N ALA A 85 -6.24 0.23 0.65
CA ALA A 85 -7.18 -0.69 0.02
C ALA A 85 -8.63 -0.26 0.29
N MET A 86 -8.93 0.05 1.54
CA MET A 86 -10.28 0.51 1.89
C MET A 86 -10.66 1.79 1.16
N SER A 87 -9.70 2.70 0.95
CA SER A 87 -9.97 3.94 0.21
C SER A 87 -10.25 3.69 -1.28
N THR A 88 -9.84 2.54 -1.81
CA THR A 88 -10.14 2.15 -3.20
C THR A 88 -11.43 1.33 -3.31
N GLY A 89 -12.11 1.08 -2.20
CA GLY A 89 -13.37 0.35 -2.18
C GLY A 89 -13.31 -1.08 -1.65
N VAL A 90 -12.16 -1.52 -1.16
CA VAL A 90 -12.06 -2.83 -0.52
C VAL A 90 -12.77 -2.76 0.82
N SER A 91 -13.65 -3.71 1.09
CA SER A 91 -14.41 -3.73 2.34
C SER A 91 -13.59 -4.34 3.48
N ARG A 92 -14.02 -4.09 4.71
CA ARG A 92 -13.42 -4.74 5.87
C ARG A 92 -13.53 -6.26 5.77
N GLU A 93 -14.67 -6.73 5.31
CA GLU A 93 -14.92 -8.16 5.14
C GLU A 93 -13.95 -8.76 4.14
N GLU A 94 -13.66 -8.05 3.05
CA GLU A 94 -12.69 -8.50 2.07
C GLU A 94 -11.29 -8.56 2.67
N ILE A 95 -10.92 -7.59 3.49
CA ILE A 95 -9.62 -7.61 4.19
C ILE A 95 -9.55 -8.81 5.14
N VAL A 96 -10.62 -9.07 5.89
CA VAL A 96 -10.68 -10.24 6.78
C VAL A 96 -10.46 -11.53 5.97
N GLU A 97 -11.11 -11.66 4.82
CA GLU A 97 -10.96 -12.85 4.00
C GLU A 97 -9.54 -13.02 3.46
N ILE A 98 -8.90 -11.91 3.05
CA ILE A 98 -7.50 -11.95 2.63
C ILE A 98 -6.61 -12.44 3.77
N VAL A 99 -6.77 -11.88 4.95
CA VAL A 99 -5.96 -12.25 6.12
C VAL A 99 -6.13 -13.72 6.49
N LEU A 100 -7.36 -14.20 6.46
CA LEU A 100 -7.62 -15.62 6.74
C LEU A 100 -6.97 -16.52 5.69
N GLN A 101 -7.05 -16.14 4.42
CA GLN A 101 -6.46 -16.93 3.35
C GLN A 101 -4.93 -16.96 3.43
N VAL A 102 -4.31 -15.89 3.91
CA VAL A 102 -2.86 -15.84 4.12
C VAL A 102 -2.39 -16.99 5.01
N SER A 103 -3.18 -17.40 6.00
CA SER A 103 -2.81 -18.48 6.90
C SER A 103 -2.57 -19.82 6.19
N VAL A 104 -3.23 -20.01 5.05
CA VAL A 104 -3.12 -21.26 4.29
C VAL A 104 -1.75 -21.43 3.65
N TYR A 105 -1.22 -20.38 3.06
CA TYR A 105 0.04 -20.46 2.28
C TYR A 105 1.23 -19.86 3.02
N ALA A 106 1.03 -18.91 3.93
CA ALA A 106 2.12 -18.23 4.63
C ALA A 106 2.22 -18.64 6.11
N GLY A 107 1.22 -19.30 6.64
CA GLY A 107 1.25 -19.82 8.00
C GLY A 107 0.55 -18.94 9.03
N VAL A 108 0.26 -19.54 10.19
CA VAL A 108 -0.45 -18.88 11.27
C VAL A 108 0.27 -17.63 11.80
N PRO A 109 1.61 -17.62 11.98
CA PRO A 109 2.26 -16.41 12.47
C PRO A 109 2.08 -15.20 11.56
N ALA A 110 2.17 -15.38 10.24
CA ALA A 110 1.94 -14.29 9.29
C ALA A 110 0.48 -13.79 9.39
N CYS A 111 -0.45 -14.72 9.53
CA CYS A 111 -1.86 -14.39 9.71
C CYS A 111 -2.07 -13.57 10.99
N MET A 112 -1.46 -13.97 12.09
CA MET A 112 -1.60 -13.25 13.36
C MET A 112 -1.05 -11.84 13.30
N ASN A 113 0.09 -11.65 12.63
CA ASN A 113 0.65 -10.32 12.40
C ASN A 113 -0.28 -9.48 11.53
N ALA A 114 -0.88 -10.09 10.52
CA ALA A 114 -1.83 -9.39 9.65
C ALA A 114 -3.11 -9.01 10.39
N ILE A 115 -3.57 -9.84 11.33
CA ILE A 115 -4.70 -9.51 12.17
C ILE A 115 -4.41 -8.25 12.98
N THR A 116 -3.21 -8.15 13.55
CA THR A 116 -2.80 -6.97 14.31
C THR A 116 -2.82 -5.72 13.42
N ALA A 117 -2.29 -5.83 12.21
CA ALA A 117 -2.30 -4.72 11.26
C ALA A 117 -3.73 -4.32 10.87
N ALA A 118 -4.61 -5.31 10.66
CA ALA A 118 -5.99 -5.06 10.28
C ALA A 118 -6.75 -4.32 11.39
N LYS A 119 -6.55 -4.73 12.65
CA LYS A 119 -7.19 -4.04 13.78
C LYS A 119 -6.80 -2.57 13.81
N LYS A 120 -5.52 -2.26 13.61
CA LYS A 120 -5.04 -0.88 13.61
C LYS A 120 -5.58 -0.09 12.42
N ALA A 121 -5.61 -0.70 11.25
CA ALA A 121 -6.14 -0.06 10.05
C ALA A 121 -7.64 0.24 10.21
N PHE A 122 -8.40 -0.69 10.80
CA PHE A 122 -9.83 -0.49 11.04
C PHE A 122 -10.07 0.63 12.04
N GLU A 123 -9.30 0.70 13.12
CA GLU A 123 -9.40 1.79 14.09
C GLU A 123 -9.13 3.15 13.43
N ALA A 124 -8.09 3.23 12.63
CA ALA A 124 -7.72 4.47 11.94
C ALA A 124 -8.84 4.89 10.98
N SER A 125 -9.44 3.94 10.28
CA SER A 125 -10.55 4.19 9.36
C SER A 125 -11.79 4.73 10.08
N GLU A 126 -12.07 4.23 11.29
CA GLU A 126 -13.21 4.69 12.08
C GLU A 126 -13.02 6.12 12.59
N LYS A 127 -11.79 6.52 12.87
CA LYS A 127 -11.47 7.85 13.40
C LYS A 127 -11.39 8.91 12.30
N GLY A 128 -11.10 8.48 11.11
CA GLY A 128 -10.89 9.37 9.99
C GLY A 128 -12.10 9.63 9.17
#